data_9f157ed3e215f6f5268dfb61ff96eee0
#
_entry.id   9f157ed3e215f6f5268dfb61ff96eee0
#
_cell.length_a   1.000
_cell.length_b   1.000
_cell.length_c   1.000
_cell.angle_alpha   90.00
_cell.angle_beta   90.00
_cell.angle_gamma   90.00
#
_symmetry.space_group_name_H-M   'P 1'
#
loop_
_entity.id
_entity.type
_entity.pdbx_description
1 polymer ?
#
loop_
_entity_poly.entity_id
_entity_poly.type
_entity_poly.pdbx_seq_one_letter_code
_entity_poly.pdbx_strand_id
1 'polypeptide(L)'
;MEEAKHKIKIKRHSRQNWYAAAACLLSIALLVCLSAQYLSFVSKTIYAESTEHLEEVLHKSNNMLSMIVKKNISYLHLWNGFLSSDPDDASTQAYLESAQQQLGFAEFYFLSYDGNYMTPGGETGYLGLQTNLDELLSDQKDVVLNTALPGQDPMLVFICPETKGIYRGFAYDAVAISHYNNVVMKVVDDSSFGGAASSFVIYPDGQVVIENIAEGSESIYNFVSILREYSDLTETQIQELTDDFAQGITGNREVTLDGTRYYMVYESTGIQNWTLVGLIPRNTVNAAMNQLWQRTVQIVALVVLSIAAMVLLMVMHRGRTKLRRQNTAILYRDVLFEKLSQNVDDVFLLLDAQKHRADYVSPNIERLLGLTLKSVRKNIGTLALLHPADSPGRTKNYLEGLACGDQREWDTEFVHQKTGEHRWFHVVAMGSEVEGKTKHILVLSDRTADRQA
;
A
#
# COMPACT_ATOMS: atom_id res chain seq x y z
N MET A 1 -49.73 -1.30 -28.69
CA MET A 1 -49.10 -0.02 -28.32
C MET A 1 -48.55 -0.03 -26.89
N GLU A 2 -49.14 -0.73 -25.92
CA GLU A 2 -48.64 -0.86 -24.53
C GLU A 2 -47.39 -1.72 -24.39
N GLU A 3 -47.26 -2.83 -25.11
CA GLU A 3 -46.06 -3.67 -25.10
C GLU A 3 -44.78 -2.94 -25.56
N ALA A 4 -44.94 -2.07 -26.56
CA ALA A 4 -43.82 -1.22 -27.04
C ALA A 4 -43.38 -0.20 -25.97
N LYS A 5 -44.36 0.36 -25.23
CA LYS A 5 -44.05 1.27 -24.10
C LYS A 5 -43.38 0.54 -22.95
N HIS A 6 -43.75 -0.71 -22.69
CA HIS A 6 -43.14 -1.54 -21.62
C HIS A 6 -41.70 -1.94 -21.98
N LYS A 7 -41.41 -2.35 -23.22
CA LYS A 7 -40.08 -2.68 -23.73
C LYS A 7 -39.15 -1.45 -23.71
N ILE A 8 -39.66 -0.26 -24.05
CA ILE A 8 -38.90 1.00 -24.01
C ILE A 8 -38.57 1.39 -22.57
N LYS A 9 -39.46 1.19 -21.61
CA LYS A 9 -39.26 1.49 -20.19
C LYS A 9 -38.24 0.55 -19.54
N ILE A 10 -38.21 -0.73 -19.89
CA ILE A 10 -37.19 -1.71 -19.45
C ILE A 10 -35.81 -1.36 -20.01
N LYS A 11 -35.73 -1.02 -21.30
CA LYS A 11 -34.48 -0.63 -21.97
C LYS A 11 -33.85 0.66 -21.38
N ARG A 12 -34.70 1.62 -20.98
CA ARG A 12 -34.27 2.88 -20.35
C ARG A 12 -33.74 2.68 -18.92
N HIS A 13 -34.32 1.75 -18.14
CA HIS A 13 -33.85 1.41 -16.79
C HIS A 13 -32.53 0.61 -16.81
N SER A 14 -32.36 -0.30 -17.78
CA SER A 14 -31.11 -1.02 -17.99
C SER A 14 -29.95 -0.07 -18.31
N ARG A 15 -30.18 0.92 -19.20
CA ARG A 15 -29.17 1.94 -19.52
C ARG A 15 -28.79 2.81 -18.31
N GLN A 16 -29.73 3.24 -17.47
CA GLN A 16 -29.43 4.02 -16.27
C GLN A 16 -28.57 3.27 -15.24
N ASN A 17 -28.81 1.96 -15.06
CA ASN A 17 -27.98 1.13 -14.18
C ASN A 17 -26.57 0.93 -14.75
N TRP A 18 -26.44 0.83 -16.07
CA TRP A 18 -25.16 0.71 -16.75
C TRP A 18 -24.33 1.99 -16.62
N TYR A 19 -24.94 3.19 -16.78
CA TYR A 19 -24.26 4.47 -16.56
C TYR A 19 -23.81 4.64 -15.10
N ALA A 20 -24.61 4.23 -14.12
CA ALA A 20 -24.22 4.27 -12.71
C ALA A 20 -23.05 3.34 -12.41
N ALA A 21 -23.05 2.12 -12.95
CA ALA A 21 -21.93 1.18 -12.81
C ALA A 21 -20.66 1.70 -13.51
N ALA A 22 -20.80 2.26 -14.72
CA ALA A 22 -19.68 2.85 -15.44
C ALA A 22 -19.08 4.06 -14.70
N ALA A 23 -19.92 4.93 -14.13
CA ALA A 23 -19.46 6.06 -13.31
C ALA A 23 -18.71 5.60 -12.05
N CYS A 24 -19.17 4.56 -11.37
CA CYS A 24 -18.48 3.96 -10.22
C CYS A 24 -17.12 3.36 -10.60
N LEU A 25 -17.06 2.63 -11.72
CA LEU A 25 -15.80 2.07 -12.22
C LEU A 25 -14.81 3.18 -12.59
N LEU A 26 -15.29 4.23 -13.21
CA LEU A 26 -14.48 5.40 -13.59
C LEU A 26 -13.95 6.15 -12.38
N SER A 27 -14.77 6.29 -11.33
CA SER A 27 -14.36 6.89 -10.05
C SER A 27 -13.29 6.05 -9.34
N ILE A 28 -13.43 4.72 -9.34
CA ILE A 28 -12.42 3.81 -8.77
C ILE A 28 -11.12 3.89 -9.56
N ALA A 29 -11.18 3.87 -10.88
CA ALA A 29 -10.00 3.98 -11.74
C ALA A 29 -9.28 5.32 -11.55
N LEU A 30 -10.02 6.43 -11.43
CA LEU A 30 -9.47 7.75 -11.14
C LEU A 30 -8.77 7.78 -9.78
N LEU A 31 -9.38 7.18 -8.76
CA LEU A 31 -8.84 7.13 -7.39
C LEU A 31 -7.56 6.31 -7.34
N VAL A 32 -7.48 5.18 -8.05
CA VAL A 32 -6.28 4.36 -8.16
C VAL A 32 -5.17 5.14 -8.90
N CYS A 33 -5.51 5.83 -9.99
CA CYS A 33 -4.55 6.63 -10.74
C CYS A 33 -3.98 7.79 -9.91
N LEU A 34 -4.82 8.53 -9.20
CA LEU A 34 -4.39 9.61 -8.30
C LEU A 34 -3.53 9.09 -7.15
N SER A 35 -3.87 7.92 -6.59
CA SER A 35 -3.07 7.29 -5.55
C SER A 35 -1.69 6.86 -6.07
N ALA A 36 -1.61 6.31 -7.27
CA ALA A 36 -0.34 5.94 -7.90
C ALA A 36 0.53 7.17 -8.19
N GLN A 37 -0.05 8.27 -8.67
CA GLN A 37 0.66 9.53 -8.87
C GLN A 37 1.16 10.12 -7.54
N TYR A 38 0.32 10.13 -6.51
CA TYR A 38 0.70 10.59 -5.17
C TYR A 38 1.86 9.78 -4.60
N LEU A 39 1.81 8.46 -4.70
CA LEU A 39 2.86 7.59 -4.22
C LEU A 39 4.18 7.80 -5.00
N SER A 40 4.11 8.00 -6.31
CA SER A 40 5.28 8.35 -7.12
C SER A 40 5.89 9.69 -6.73
N PHE A 41 5.04 10.69 -6.46
CA PHE A 41 5.48 12.01 -5.98
C PHE A 41 6.15 11.91 -4.61
N VAL A 42 5.52 11.25 -3.64
CA VAL A 42 6.07 11.04 -2.29
C VAL A 42 7.39 10.28 -2.36
N SER A 43 7.49 9.23 -3.20
CA SER A 43 8.74 8.50 -3.40
C SER A 43 9.88 9.38 -3.89
N LYS A 44 9.63 10.24 -4.87
CA LYS A 44 10.64 11.17 -5.39
C LYS A 44 11.05 12.22 -4.35
N THR A 45 10.08 12.74 -3.60
CA THR A 45 10.34 13.77 -2.58
C THR A 45 11.19 13.21 -1.44
N ILE A 46 10.85 12.02 -0.91
CA ILE A 46 11.61 11.38 0.16
C ILE A 46 13.02 11.01 -0.34
N TYR A 47 13.16 10.58 -1.60
CA TYR A 47 14.48 10.33 -2.19
C TYR A 47 15.34 11.58 -2.16
N ALA A 48 14.84 12.71 -2.68
CA ALA A 48 15.56 13.96 -2.73
C ALA A 48 15.91 14.46 -1.32
N GLU A 49 14.95 14.45 -0.40
CA GLU A 49 15.15 14.88 1.00
C GLU A 49 16.15 13.99 1.75
N SER A 50 16.12 12.67 1.50
CA SER A 50 17.06 11.74 2.14
C SER A 50 18.48 11.90 1.62
N THR A 51 18.65 12.17 0.33
CA THR A 51 19.98 12.44 -0.26
C THR A 51 20.52 13.76 0.25
N GLU A 52 19.70 14.81 0.29
CA GLU A 52 20.07 16.12 0.84
C GLU A 52 20.47 16.00 2.33
N HIS A 53 19.70 15.26 3.12
CA HIS A 53 20.04 15.00 4.51
C HIS A 53 21.35 14.23 4.68
N LEU A 54 21.61 13.22 3.82
CA LEU A 54 22.89 12.50 3.83
C LEU A 54 24.07 13.44 3.48
N GLU A 55 23.90 14.32 2.49
CA GLU A 55 24.89 15.34 2.14
C GLU A 55 25.15 16.29 3.32
N GLU A 56 24.10 16.75 3.99
CA GLU A 56 24.22 17.62 5.18
C GLU A 56 24.97 16.93 6.32
N VAL A 57 24.64 15.67 6.62
CA VAL A 57 25.32 14.87 7.64
C VAL A 57 26.77 14.66 7.28
N LEU A 58 27.08 14.31 6.02
CA LEU A 58 28.46 14.12 5.58
C LEU A 58 29.26 15.42 5.65
N HIS A 59 28.67 16.53 5.23
CA HIS A 59 29.27 17.85 5.33
C HIS A 59 29.59 18.24 6.78
N LYS A 60 28.66 17.98 7.71
CA LYS A 60 28.88 18.20 9.14
C LYS A 60 30.03 17.33 9.68
N SER A 61 30.04 16.04 9.30
CA SER A 61 31.12 15.11 9.66
C SER A 61 32.47 15.57 9.10
N ASN A 62 32.52 16.05 7.87
CA ASN A 62 33.69 16.62 7.23
C ASN A 62 34.20 17.85 7.97
N ASN A 63 33.31 18.75 8.33
CA ASN A 63 33.66 19.94 9.14
C ASN A 63 34.23 19.55 10.51
N MET A 64 33.67 18.52 11.17
CA MET A 64 34.18 18.02 12.44
C MET A 64 35.59 17.42 12.28
N LEU A 65 35.80 16.58 11.25
CA LEU A 65 37.13 16.03 10.94
C LEU A 65 38.16 17.13 10.70
N SER A 66 37.80 18.09 9.85
CA SER A 66 38.68 19.27 9.57
C SER A 66 38.99 20.06 10.83
N MET A 67 38.04 20.23 11.74
CA MET A 67 38.25 20.92 13.01
C MET A 67 39.19 20.14 13.93
N ILE A 68 39.04 18.79 14.01
CA ILE A 68 39.94 17.93 14.79
C ILE A 68 41.39 18.07 14.27
N VAL A 69 41.56 17.97 12.94
CA VAL A 69 42.87 18.07 12.32
C VAL A 69 43.49 19.44 12.61
N LYS A 70 42.78 20.53 12.32
CA LYS A 70 43.27 21.90 12.57
C LYS A 70 43.61 22.15 14.04
N LYS A 71 42.80 21.66 14.97
CA LYS A 71 43.01 21.75 16.40
C LYS A 71 44.31 21.06 16.82
N ASN A 72 44.52 19.82 16.38
CA ASN A 72 45.71 19.05 16.73
C ASN A 72 47.01 19.66 16.16
N ILE A 73 46.95 20.09 14.91
CA ILE A 73 48.06 20.82 14.29
C ILE A 73 48.35 22.12 15.04
N SER A 74 47.31 22.88 15.44
CA SER A 74 47.50 24.11 16.23
C SER A 74 48.18 23.85 17.58
N TYR A 75 47.90 22.74 18.23
CA TYR A 75 48.58 22.33 19.45
C TYR A 75 50.03 22.02 19.19
N LEU A 76 50.37 21.31 18.12
CA LEU A 76 51.78 21.05 17.76
C LEU A 76 52.55 22.33 17.52
N HIS A 77 52.00 23.31 16.82
CA HIS A 77 52.64 24.62 16.64
C HIS A 77 52.80 25.39 17.95
N LEU A 78 51.81 25.28 18.87
CA LEU A 78 51.95 25.89 20.20
C LEU A 78 53.11 25.27 20.99
N TRP A 79 53.24 23.94 20.95
CA TRP A 79 54.31 23.22 21.63
C TRP A 79 55.66 23.41 20.95
N ASN A 80 55.67 23.59 19.64
CA ASN A 80 56.92 24.03 18.94
C ASN A 80 57.45 25.31 19.54
N GLY A 81 56.60 26.32 19.79
CA GLY A 81 57.00 27.54 20.46
C GLY A 81 57.57 27.32 21.87
N PHE A 82 57.00 26.41 22.66
CA PHE A 82 57.54 26.03 23.98
C PHE A 82 58.85 25.29 23.87
N LEU A 83 58.97 24.28 23.02
CA LEU A 83 60.25 23.53 22.83
C LEU A 83 61.38 24.38 22.29
N SER A 84 61.09 25.38 21.48
CA SER A 84 62.08 26.35 20.96
C SER A 84 62.69 27.27 22.06
N SER A 85 62.06 27.32 23.23
CA SER A 85 62.63 28.01 24.39
C SER A 85 63.69 27.22 25.15
N ASP A 86 64.04 26.01 24.68
CA ASP A 86 65.00 25.08 25.22
C ASP A 86 64.80 24.76 26.73
N PRO A 87 63.59 24.26 27.08
CA PRO A 87 63.31 23.89 28.46
C PRO A 87 64.07 22.60 28.85
N ASP A 88 64.30 22.40 30.12
CA ASP A 88 64.94 21.17 30.60
C ASP A 88 63.99 19.93 30.39
N ASP A 89 64.61 18.75 30.28
CA ASP A 89 63.92 17.48 29.99
C ASP A 89 62.81 17.16 31.00
N ALA A 90 62.99 17.46 32.28
CA ALA A 90 62.01 17.18 33.32
C ALA A 90 60.73 18.08 33.19
N SER A 91 60.96 19.37 32.93
CA SER A 91 59.89 20.35 32.67
C SER A 91 59.10 19.99 31.38
N THR A 92 59.86 19.60 30.36
CA THR A 92 59.27 19.14 29.07
C THR A 92 58.37 17.92 29.27
N GLN A 93 58.84 16.89 29.97
CA GLN A 93 58.09 15.72 30.27
C GLN A 93 56.80 16.06 31.04
N ALA A 94 56.89 16.76 32.16
CA ALA A 94 55.80 17.14 33.02
C ALA A 94 54.71 17.93 32.26
N TYR A 95 55.15 18.86 31.40
CA TYR A 95 54.24 19.69 30.58
C TYR A 95 53.50 18.86 29.53
N LEU A 96 54.19 18.03 28.76
CA LEU A 96 53.60 17.19 27.71
C LEU A 96 52.68 16.10 28.28
N GLU A 97 53.04 15.45 29.40
CA GLU A 97 52.15 14.50 30.09
C GLU A 97 50.88 15.17 30.65
N SER A 98 51.01 16.39 31.20
CA SER A 98 49.85 17.18 31.60
C SER A 98 48.96 17.53 30.41
N ALA A 99 49.53 17.94 29.28
CA ALA A 99 48.84 18.23 28.05
C ALA A 99 48.11 16.98 27.47
N GLN A 100 48.75 15.81 27.51
CA GLN A 100 48.16 14.53 27.12
C GLN A 100 46.89 14.24 27.90
N GLN A 101 46.95 14.38 29.23
CA GLN A 101 45.79 14.15 30.12
C GLN A 101 44.65 15.14 29.86
N GLN A 102 44.95 16.42 29.61
CA GLN A 102 43.97 17.48 29.41
C GLN A 102 43.31 17.45 28.03
N LEU A 103 44.09 17.12 26.99
CA LEU A 103 43.65 17.20 25.60
C LEU A 103 43.20 15.86 25.02
N GLY A 104 43.57 14.75 25.70
CA GLY A 104 43.08 13.40 25.38
C GLY A 104 43.70 12.79 24.13
N PHE A 105 44.90 13.21 23.71
CA PHE A 105 45.62 12.49 22.68
C PHE A 105 46.29 11.22 23.24
N ALA A 106 46.55 10.23 22.36
CA ALA A 106 47.05 8.94 22.81
C ALA A 106 48.53 9.03 23.27
N GLU A 107 49.37 9.65 22.47
CA GLU A 107 50.80 9.78 22.77
C GLU A 107 51.41 10.99 22.05
N PHE A 108 52.51 11.51 22.61
CA PHE A 108 53.38 12.55 22.00
C PHE A 108 54.69 11.89 21.57
N TYR A 109 55.22 12.32 20.42
CA TYR A 109 56.46 11.80 19.84
C TYR A 109 57.40 12.92 19.45
N PHE A 110 58.66 12.77 19.84
CA PHE A 110 59.79 13.40 19.20
C PHE A 110 60.22 12.50 18.05
N LEU A 111 60.16 12.96 16.81
CA LEU A 111 60.27 12.13 15.61
C LEU A 111 61.47 12.53 14.78
N SER A 112 62.29 11.58 14.36
CA SER A 112 63.36 11.80 13.39
C SER A 112 62.90 11.44 11.96
N TYR A 113 63.57 11.94 10.94
CA TYR A 113 63.21 11.71 9.53
C TYR A 113 63.25 10.24 9.11
N ASP A 114 64.05 9.42 9.80
CA ASP A 114 64.10 7.99 9.56
C ASP A 114 62.92 7.19 10.17
N GLY A 115 61.99 7.87 10.80
CA GLY A 115 60.80 7.29 11.41
C GLY A 115 61.01 6.74 12.83
N ASN A 116 62.20 6.90 13.41
CA ASN A 116 62.41 6.59 14.80
C ASN A 116 61.78 7.67 15.68
N TYR A 117 61.26 7.27 16.85
CA TYR A 117 60.66 8.21 17.78
C TYR A 117 61.14 8.00 19.22
N MET A 118 60.99 9.02 20.03
CA MET A 118 61.09 8.98 21.48
C MET A 118 59.84 9.63 22.09
N THR A 119 59.26 9.02 23.12
CA THR A 119 58.15 9.61 23.91
C THR A 119 58.68 10.54 25.00
N PRO A 120 57.85 11.42 25.60
CA PRO A 120 58.26 12.22 26.75
C PRO A 120 58.76 11.36 27.94
N GLY A 121 58.24 10.17 28.12
CA GLY A 121 58.70 9.17 29.11
C GLY A 121 60.07 8.55 28.80
N GLY A 122 60.62 8.76 27.60
CA GLY A 122 61.89 8.19 27.14
C GLY A 122 61.79 6.85 26.45
N GLU A 123 60.59 6.37 26.14
CA GLU A 123 60.41 5.17 25.34
C GLU A 123 60.76 5.45 23.87
N THR A 124 61.46 4.54 23.23
CA THR A 124 61.87 4.66 21.82
C THR A 124 61.27 3.56 20.97
N GLY A 125 60.99 3.89 19.73
CA GLY A 125 60.44 2.94 18.77
C GLY A 125 60.53 3.44 17.34
N TYR A 126 59.83 2.73 16.43
CA TYR A 126 59.71 3.05 15.01
C TYR A 126 58.28 3.13 14.60
N LEU A 127 57.88 4.22 13.93
CA LEU A 127 56.48 4.49 13.55
C LEU A 127 55.93 3.59 12.43
N GLY A 128 56.76 2.70 11.83
CA GLY A 128 56.34 1.73 10.86
C GLY A 128 55.72 2.32 9.57
N LEU A 129 56.12 3.52 9.21
CA LEU A 129 55.55 4.22 8.06
C LEU A 129 55.96 3.56 6.75
N GLN A 130 55.01 3.35 5.88
CA GLN A 130 55.25 2.81 4.54
C GLN A 130 55.86 3.84 3.59
N THR A 131 55.83 5.11 3.95
CA THR A 131 56.30 6.24 3.15
C THR A 131 57.54 6.86 3.80
N ASN A 132 58.49 7.29 2.99
CA ASN A 132 59.68 7.97 3.49
C ASN A 132 59.30 9.33 4.11
N LEU A 133 59.45 9.46 5.41
CA LEU A 133 59.14 10.69 6.15
C LEU A 133 59.95 11.89 5.67
N ASP A 134 61.17 11.68 5.21
CA ASP A 134 62.04 12.74 4.67
C ASP A 134 61.39 13.40 3.45
N GLU A 135 60.77 12.60 2.56
CA GLU A 135 60.08 13.13 1.39
C GLU A 135 58.77 13.86 1.79
N LEU A 136 57.97 13.29 2.73
CA LEU A 136 56.75 13.90 3.19
C LEU A 136 56.96 15.22 3.97
N LEU A 137 58.03 15.31 4.73
CA LEU A 137 58.34 16.49 5.55
C LEU A 137 59.23 17.50 4.84
N SER A 138 59.73 17.15 3.64
CA SER A 138 60.64 18.05 2.86
C SER A 138 59.98 19.40 2.49
N ASP A 139 58.67 19.41 2.31
CA ASP A 139 57.86 20.61 1.98
C ASP A 139 57.57 21.51 3.20
N GLN A 140 58.03 21.13 4.40
CA GLN A 140 57.78 21.85 5.67
C GLN A 140 56.29 22.11 5.94
N LYS A 141 55.41 21.21 5.45
CA LYS A 141 53.99 21.27 5.71
C LYS A 141 53.61 20.28 6.80
N ASP A 142 52.57 20.63 7.55
CA ASP A 142 51.96 19.72 8.49
C ASP A 142 51.42 18.46 7.75
N VAL A 143 51.65 17.30 8.35
CA VAL A 143 51.30 16.02 7.77
C VAL A 143 50.39 15.24 8.74
N VAL A 144 49.39 14.57 8.21
CA VAL A 144 48.55 13.64 8.97
C VAL A 144 48.66 12.27 8.33
N LEU A 145 49.03 11.27 9.08
CA LEU A 145 49.22 9.90 8.58
C LEU A 145 48.36 8.93 9.37
N ASN A 146 47.86 7.91 8.68
CA ASN A 146 47.31 6.74 9.35
C ASN A 146 48.39 5.67 9.48
N THR A 147 48.61 5.18 10.69
CA THR A 147 49.58 4.10 10.94
C THR A 147 49.06 3.20 12.08
N ALA A 148 49.66 2.02 12.19
CA ALA A 148 49.46 1.13 13.31
C ALA A 148 50.79 0.67 13.83
N LEU A 149 51.08 0.90 15.12
CA LEU A 149 52.21 0.28 15.78
C LEU A 149 51.96 -1.21 15.99
N PRO A 150 53.01 -2.04 15.98
CA PRO A 150 52.83 -3.47 16.18
C PRO A 150 52.06 -3.79 17.47
N GLY A 151 50.89 -4.46 17.34
CA GLY A 151 50.05 -4.85 18.46
C GLY A 151 49.16 -3.75 19.04
N GLN A 152 49.08 -2.59 18.38
CA GLN A 152 48.19 -1.47 18.75
C GLN A 152 47.12 -1.26 17.69
N ASP A 153 46.03 -0.60 18.11
CA ASP A 153 44.99 -0.16 17.20
C ASP A 153 45.49 0.90 16.22
N PRO A 154 44.94 1.00 15.01
CA PRO A 154 45.26 2.04 14.05
C PRO A 154 45.06 3.45 14.63
N MET A 155 45.95 4.36 14.31
CA MET A 155 45.95 5.71 14.83
C MET A 155 46.28 6.73 13.75
N LEU A 156 45.69 7.93 13.88
CA LEU A 156 46.10 9.11 13.14
C LEU A 156 47.26 9.78 13.89
N VAL A 157 48.36 10.03 13.18
CA VAL A 157 49.51 10.76 13.68
C VAL A 157 49.57 12.10 12.97
N PHE A 158 49.51 13.17 13.76
CA PHE A 158 49.62 14.55 13.31
C PHE A 158 51.06 14.96 13.52
N ILE A 159 51.71 15.44 12.47
CA ILE A 159 53.16 15.74 12.49
C ILE A 159 53.40 17.19 12.10
N CYS A 160 54.20 17.91 12.90
CA CYS A 160 54.66 19.25 12.60
C CYS A 160 56.23 19.22 12.40
N PRO A 161 56.68 19.49 11.17
CA PRO A 161 58.12 19.37 10.82
C PRO A 161 58.97 20.56 11.20
N GLU A 162 58.41 21.63 11.77
CA GLU A 162 59.15 22.87 12.03
C GLU A 162 60.05 22.80 13.26
N THR A 163 60.02 21.73 14.04
CA THR A 163 60.68 21.66 15.34
C THR A 163 61.83 20.66 15.31
N LYS A 164 63.07 21.19 15.34
CA LYS A 164 64.25 20.34 15.45
C LYS A 164 64.99 20.63 16.78
N GLY A 165 65.50 19.56 17.39
CA GLY A 165 66.15 19.66 18.67
C GLY A 165 66.74 18.37 19.19
N ILE A 166 67.15 18.36 20.45
CA ILE A 166 67.59 17.13 21.13
C ILE A 166 66.81 17.01 22.44
N TYR A 167 66.22 15.88 22.65
CA TYR A 167 65.51 15.54 23.87
C TYR A 167 66.08 14.26 24.45
N ARG A 168 66.56 14.29 25.67
CA ARG A 168 67.24 13.16 26.34
C ARG A 168 68.35 12.48 25.49
N GLY A 169 69.07 13.25 24.69
CA GLY A 169 70.10 12.74 23.78
C GLY A 169 69.57 12.19 22.45
N PHE A 170 68.24 12.18 22.22
CA PHE A 170 67.59 11.82 20.96
C PHE A 170 67.47 13.08 20.10
N ALA A 171 68.06 13.07 18.92
CA ALA A 171 67.89 14.11 17.92
C ALA A 171 66.57 13.92 17.18
N TYR A 172 65.72 14.93 17.16
CA TYR A 172 64.45 14.89 16.46
C TYR A 172 64.36 16.04 15.44
N ASP A 173 63.61 15.77 14.37
CA ASP A 173 63.39 16.68 13.24
C ASP A 173 61.91 17.15 13.15
N ALA A 174 61.04 16.54 13.88
CA ALA A 174 59.63 16.87 13.94
C ALA A 174 59.04 16.47 15.31
N VAL A 175 57.90 17.05 15.64
CA VAL A 175 57.08 16.63 16.76
C VAL A 175 55.74 16.11 16.25
N ALA A 176 55.19 15.12 16.95
CA ALA A 176 53.92 14.51 16.55
C ALA A 176 53.04 14.16 17.74
N ILE A 177 51.77 14.10 17.54
CA ILE A 177 50.79 13.48 18.45
C ILE A 177 49.95 12.47 17.73
N SER A 178 49.42 11.51 18.46
CA SER A 178 48.53 10.48 17.91
C SER A 178 47.16 10.47 18.57
N HIS A 179 46.16 10.07 17.78
CA HIS A 179 44.84 9.71 18.26
C HIS A 179 44.42 8.37 17.66
N TYR A 180 43.82 7.49 18.44
CA TYR A 180 43.26 6.26 17.92
C TYR A 180 42.13 6.56 16.96
N ASN A 181 42.03 5.85 15.84
CA ASN A 181 41.02 6.04 14.80
C ASN A 181 39.60 5.96 15.36
N ASN A 182 39.32 4.99 16.25
CA ASN A 182 38.05 4.83 16.89
C ASN A 182 37.63 6.05 17.75
N VAL A 183 38.57 6.80 18.31
CA VAL A 183 38.28 8.03 19.07
C VAL A 183 37.93 9.16 18.11
N VAL A 184 38.65 9.30 17.01
CA VAL A 184 38.38 10.31 15.99
C VAL A 184 37.04 10.07 15.34
N MET A 185 36.76 8.82 14.95
CA MET A 185 35.50 8.47 14.32
C MET A 185 34.27 8.63 15.21
N LYS A 186 34.37 8.39 16.52
CA LYS A 186 33.27 8.70 17.45
C LYS A 186 32.85 10.17 17.47
N VAL A 187 33.77 11.08 17.18
CA VAL A 187 33.43 12.51 17.09
C VAL A 187 32.86 12.86 15.73
N VAL A 188 33.29 12.16 14.69
CA VAL A 188 32.81 12.33 13.31
C VAL A 188 31.48 11.60 13.08
N ASP A 189 31.21 10.54 13.87
CA ASP A 189 30.01 9.73 13.76
C ASP A 189 28.77 10.51 14.17
N ASP A 190 27.88 10.71 13.22
CA ASP A 190 26.53 11.16 13.49
C ASP A 190 25.57 9.96 13.39
N SER A 191 25.03 9.54 14.51
CA SER A 191 24.07 8.43 14.62
C SER A 191 22.72 8.70 13.90
N SER A 192 22.67 9.70 13.01
CA SER A 192 21.47 10.18 12.32
C SER A 192 20.73 9.11 11.56
N PHE A 193 21.41 8.03 11.15
CA PHE A 193 20.81 6.90 10.45
C PHE A 193 20.72 5.62 11.30
N GLY A 194 20.74 5.76 12.63
CA GLY A 194 20.60 4.62 13.56
C GLY A 194 21.72 3.60 13.46
N GLY A 195 22.93 4.01 13.08
CA GLY A 195 24.10 3.13 12.96
C GLY A 195 24.13 2.28 11.68
N ALA A 196 23.22 2.53 10.73
CA ALA A 196 23.16 1.78 9.47
C ALA A 196 24.02 2.40 8.35
N ALA A 197 24.52 3.62 8.55
CA ALA A 197 25.43 4.28 7.63
C ALA A 197 26.88 3.85 7.89
N SER A 198 27.66 3.70 6.81
CA SER A 198 29.11 3.55 6.89
C SER A 198 29.77 4.78 6.28
N SER A 199 30.87 5.24 6.88
CA SER A 199 31.64 6.32 6.34
C SER A 199 33.13 5.98 6.30
N PHE A 200 33.81 6.47 5.26
CA PHE A 200 35.21 6.19 4.99
C PHE A 200 35.93 7.49 4.64
N VAL A 201 37.08 7.71 5.22
CA VAL A 201 38.03 8.67 4.71
C VAL A 201 39.03 7.91 3.86
N ILE A 202 39.20 8.32 2.62
CA ILE A 202 40.03 7.59 1.64
C ILE A 202 41.04 8.51 0.99
N TYR A 203 42.15 7.95 0.55
CA TYR A 203 43.08 8.57 -0.40
C TYR A 203 42.46 8.54 -1.82
N PRO A 204 43.00 9.34 -2.77
CA PRO A 204 42.52 9.32 -4.17
C PRO A 204 42.54 7.95 -4.86
N ASP A 205 43.48 7.08 -4.48
CA ASP A 205 43.62 5.71 -4.98
C ASP A 205 42.62 4.72 -4.30
N GLY A 206 41.79 5.20 -3.39
CA GLY A 206 40.79 4.43 -2.67
C GLY A 206 41.30 3.74 -1.40
N GLN A 207 42.60 3.87 -1.05
CA GLN A 207 43.09 3.32 0.21
C GLN A 207 42.37 4.01 1.40
N VAL A 208 41.87 3.19 2.33
CA VAL A 208 41.11 3.70 3.48
C VAL A 208 42.07 4.25 4.54
N VAL A 209 41.86 5.49 4.94
CA VAL A 209 42.57 6.17 6.02
C VAL A 209 41.91 5.89 7.36
N ILE A 210 40.60 6.11 7.42
CA ILE A 210 39.78 5.87 8.61
C ILE A 210 38.44 5.33 8.13
N GLU A 211 37.85 4.45 8.91
CA GLU A 211 36.53 3.93 8.65
C GLU A 211 35.64 3.97 9.89
N ASN A 212 34.35 4.23 9.66
CA ASN A 212 33.28 3.96 10.57
C ASN A 212 32.28 3.07 9.82
N ILE A 213 32.20 1.82 10.18
CA ILE A 213 31.40 0.82 9.50
C ILE A 213 30.17 0.48 10.32
N ALA A 214 29.05 0.21 9.63
CA ALA A 214 27.84 -0.27 10.26
C ALA A 214 28.08 -1.55 11.05
N GLU A 215 27.35 -1.75 12.12
CA GLU A 215 27.48 -2.92 13.00
C GLU A 215 27.33 -4.23 12.22
N GLY A 216 28.31 -5.12 12.34
CA GLY A 216 28.34 -6.42 11.64
C GLY A 216 28.93 -6.37 10.21
N SER A 217 29.46 -5.24 9.76
CA SER A 217 30.20 -5.13 8.50
C SER A 217 31.68 -5.42 8.70
N GLU A 218 32.36 -5.87 7.63
CA GLU A 218 33.80 -6.13 7.64
C GLU A 218 34.59 -4.87 7.32
N SER A 219 35.81 -4.75 7.88
CA SER A 219 36.76 -3.66 7.62
C SER A 219 37.24 -3.68 6.17
N ILE A 220 37.37 -2.52 5.56
CA ILE A 220 37.74 -2.34 4.16
C ILE A 220 39.13 -1.69 4.07
N TYR A 221 40.05 -2.38 3.37
CA TYR A 221 41.40 -1.81 3.13
C TYR A 221 41.42 -0.80 1.98
N ASN A 222 40.71 -1.07 0.88
CA ASN A 222 40.67 -0.19 -0.29
C ASN A 222 39.23 -0.11 -0.84
N PHE A 223 38.64 1.06 -0.79
CA PHE A 223 37.28 1.32 -1.18
C PHE A 223 37.05 1.15 -2.70
N VAL A 224 38.00 1.60 -3.54
CA VAL A 224 37.91 1.46 -5.01
C VAL A 224 37.98 0.00 -5.42
N SER A 225 38.78 -0.82 -4.72
CA SER A 225 38.80 -2.27 -4.96
C SER A 225 37.47 -2.94 -4.63
N ILE A 226 36.81 -2.54 -3.55
CA ILE A 226 35.46 -3.03 -3.20
C ILE A 226 34.44 -2.62 -4.28
N LEU A 227 34.50 -1.39 -4.77
CA LEU A 227 33.63 -0.97 -5.88
C LEU A 227 33.86 -1.82 -7.12
N ARG A 228 35.11 -2.15 -7.46
CA ARG A 228 35.46 -2.95 -8.63
C ARG A 228 35.00 -4.40 -8.52
N GLU A 229 35.09 -4.99 -7.34
CA GLU A 229 34.80 -6.43 -7.14
C GLU A 229 33.32 -6.70 -6.86
N TYR A 230 32.62 -5.83 -6.11
CA TYR A 230 31.28 -6.10 -5.57
C TYR A 230 30.19 -5.16 -6.08
N SER A 231 30.53 -4.12 -6.90
CA SER A 231 29.51 -3.19 -7.38
C SER A 231 29.00 -3.52 -8.77
N ASP A 232 27.85 -2.90 -9.11
CA ASP A 232 27.24 -2.91 -10.44
C ASP A 232 27.84 -1.82 -11.38
N LEU A 233 28.86 -1.10 -10.93
CA LEU A 233 29.51 -0.04 -11.69
C LEU A 233 30.44 -0.63 -12.78
N THR A 234 30.44 0.04 -13.93
CA THR A 234 31.40 -0.25 -15.00
C THR A 234 32.78 0.33 -14.65
N GLU A 235 33.85 -0.24 -15.23
CA GLU A 235 35.21 0.27 -15.01
C GLU A 235 35.34 1.77 -15.38
N THR A 236 34.61 2.23 -16.40
CA THR A 236 34.55 3.65 -16.76
C THR A 236 33.97 4.51 -15.66
N GLN A 237 32.90 4.04 -15.01
CA GLN A 237 32.26 4.75 -13.91
C GLN A 237 33.12 4.76 -12.63
N ILE A 238 33.87 3.68 -12.41
CA ILE A 238 34.83 3.61 -11.29
C ILE A 238 35.99 4.57 -11.54
N GLN A 239 36.48 4.65 -12.80
CA GLN A 239 37.51 5.61 -13.16
C GLN A 239 37.06 7.08 -12.98
N GLU A 240 35.82 7.40 -13.41
CA GLU A 240 35.20 8.72 -13.17
C GLU A 240 35.18 9.06 -11.67
N LEU A 241 34.80 8.12 -10.81
CA LEU A 241 34.79 8.31 -9.36
C LEU A 241 36.21 8.54 -8.81
N THR A 242 37.17 7.76 -9.30
CA THR A 242 38.59 7.91 -8.88
C THR A 242 39.15 9.28 -9.31
N ASP A 243 38.75 9.73 -10.49
CA ASP A 243 39.12 11.08 -10.98
C ASP A 243 38.44 12.17 -10.14
N ASP A 244 37.16 12.00 -9.76
CA ASP A 244 36.47 12.90 -8.84
C ASP A 244 37.19 12.98 -7.49
N PHE A 245 37.60 11.84 -6.90
CA PHE A 245 38.34 11.78 -5.66
C PHE A 245 39.68 12.52 -5.77
N ALA A 246 40.43 12.32 -6.87
CA ALA A 246 41.72 12.95 -7.10
C ALA A 246 41.58 14.47 -7.30
N GLN A 247 40.48 14.93 -7.91
CA GLN A 247 40.20 16.35 -8.14
C GLN A 247 39.48 17.03 -6.96
N GLY A 248 39.10 16.28 -5.94
CA GLY A 248 38.40 16.81 -4.76
C GLY A 248 36.97 17.28 -5.10
N ILE A 249 36.30 16.62 -6.07
CA ILE A 249 34.92 16.91 -6.47
C ILE A 249 33.98 16.30 -5.45
N THR A 250 32.95 17.05 -5.06
CA THR A 250 31.84 16.57 -4.25
C THR A 250 30.74 16.02 -5.15
N GLY A 251 30.14 14.87 -4.79
CA GLY A 251 29.09 14.28 -5.58
C GLY A 251 28.29 13.21 -4.83
N ASN A 252 27.25 12.74 -5.50
CA ASN A 252 26.44 11.62 -5.02
C ASN A 252 26.15 10.63 -6.16
N ARG A 253 25.95 9.37 -5.81
CA ARG A 253 25.63 8.30 -6.76
C ARG A 253 24.90 7.15 -6.05
N GLU A 254 23.98 6.50 -6.76
CA GLU A 254 23.49 5.17 -6.34
C GLU A 254 24.49 4.11 -6.77
N VAL A 255 24.77 3.15 -5.89
CA VAL A 255 25.64 2.01 -6.15
C VAL A 255 25.01 0.76 -5.56
N THR A 256 25.10 -0.37 -6.26
CA THR A 256 24.71 -1.68 -5.73
C THR A 256 25.97 -2.42 -5.31
N LEU A 257 26.10 -2.77 -4.03
CA LEU A 257 27.19 -3.56 -3.49
C LEU A 257 26.61 -4.88 -2.96
N ASP A 258 27.12 -5.99 -3.46
CA ASP A 258 26.66 -7.34 -3.09
C ASP A 258 25.12 -7.49 -3.09
N GLY A 259 24.47 -7.00 -4.14
CA GLY A 259 23.01 -7.04 -4.31
C GLY A 259 22.21 -6.05 -3.47
N THR A 260 22.85 -5.31 -2.57
CA THR A 260 22.23 -4.25 -1.76
C THR A 260 22.49 -2.89 -2.37
N ARG A 261 21.42 -2.10 -2.56
CA ARG A 261 21.52 -0.73 -3.08
C ARG A 261 21.87 0.25 -1.97
N TYR A 262 22.85 1.10 -2.25
CA TYR A 262 23.31 2.15 -1.36
C TYR A 262 23.18 3.52 -2.04
N TYR A 263 22.94 4.54 -1.23
CA TYR A 263 23.23 5.91 -1.57
C TYR A 263 24.65 6.19 -1.14
N MET A 264 25.49 6.63 -2.08
CA MET A 264 26.86 7.04 -1.86
C MET A 264 26.95 8.54 -2.05
N VAL A 265 27.50 9.23 -1.05
CA VAL A 265 27.85 10.65 -1.12
C VAL A 265 29.33 10.75 -0.83
N TYR A 266 30.02 11.63 -1.53
CA TYR A 266 31.45 11.87 -1.30
C TYR A 266 31.76 13.36 -1.36
N GLU A 267 32.66 13.78 -0.48
CA GLU A 267 33.09 15.18 -0.32
C GLU A 267 34.58 15.26 -0.01
N SER A 268 35.29 16.19 -0.68
CA SER A 268 36.70 16.47 -0.35
C SER A 268 36.84 17.04 1.06
N THR A 269 37.74 16.49 1.84
CA THR A 269 38.01 16.99 3.20
C THR A 269 38.86 18.28 3.23
N GLY A 270 39.51 18.60 2.11
CA GLY A 270 40.54 19.66 2.07
C GLY A 270 41.81 19.34 2.85
N ILE A 271 41.97 18.10 3.32
CA ILE A 271 43.13 17.60 4.05
C ILE A 271 43.85 16.59 3.15
N GLN A 272 45.08 16.87 2.73
CA GLN A 272 45.96 15.94 1.99
C GLN A 272 45.27 15.15 0.84
N ASN A 273 44.35 15.79 0.13
CA ASN A 273 43.52 15.19 -0.94
C ASN A 273 42.67 14.03 -0.47
N TRP A 274 42.31 13.94 0.81
CA TRP A 274 41.39 12.95 1.30
C TRP A 274 39.97 13.26 0.88
N THR A 275 39.22 12.20 0.62
CA THR A 275 37.79 12.27 0.37
C THR A 275 37.04 11.53 1.47
N LEU A 276 36.03 12.18 2.05
CA LEU A 276 35.07 11.53 2.94
C LEU A 276 33.95 10.94 2.11
N VAL A 277 33.70 9.63 2.24
CA VAL A 277 32.66 8.90 1.55
C VAL A 277 31.68 8.37 2.56
N GLY A 278 30.39 8.62 2.35
CA GLY A 278 29.29 8.07 3.14
C GLY A 278 28.48 7.06 2.30
N LEU A 279 28.18 5.91 2.88
CA LEU A 279 27.31 4.88 2.32
C LEU A 279 26.13 4.63 3.23
N ILE A 280 24.92 4.68 2.66
CA ILE A 280 23.69 4.35 3.38
C ILE A 280 22.86 3.31 2.62
N PRO A 281 22.46 2.19 3.23
CA PRO A 281 21.60 1.25 2.55
C PRO A 281 20.23 1.90 2.22
N ARG A 282 19.78 1.74 0.98
CA ARG A 282 18.51 2.31 0.51
C ARG A 282 17.29 1.81 1.32
N ASN A 283 17.34 0.59 1.80
CA ASN A 283 16.28 0.02 2.63
C ASN A 283 16.12 0.75 3.97
N THR A 284 17.19 1.27 4.55
CA THR A 284 17.15 2.05 5.80
C THR A 284 16.43 3.38 5.58
N VAL A 285 16.76 4.07 4.50
CA VAL A 285 16.08 5.31 4.08
C VAL A 285 14.62 5.04 3.74
N ASN A 286 14.34 3.92 3.08
CA ASN A 286 12.99 3.54 2.65
C ASN A 286 12.15 2.88 3.76
N ALA A 287 12.66 2.61 4.94
CA ALA A 287 11.89 1.99 6.03
C ALA A 287 10.68 2.86 6.43
N ALA A 288 10.88 4.17 6.58
CA ALA A 288 9.81 5.13 6.81
C ALA A 288 8.82 5.19 5.63
N MET A 289 9.34 5.11 4.39
CA MET A 289 8.55 5.05 3.16
C MET A 289 7.66 3.81 3.12
N ASN A 290 8.19 2.63 3.43
CA ASN A 290 7.41 1.39 3.41
C ASN A 290 6.23 1.45 4.40
N GLN A 291 6.40 2.09 5.54
CA GLN A 291 5.32 2.30 6.50
C GLN A 291 4.24 3.25 5.97
N LEU A 292 4.64 4.35 5.33
CA LEU A 292 3.72 5.28 4.67
C LEU A 292 3.01 4.61 3.48
N TRP A 293 3.74 3.83 2.68
CA TRP A 293 3.18 3.04 1.59
C TRP A 293 2.10 2.08 2.08
N GLN A 294 2.38 1.27 3.09
CA GLN A 294 1.42 0.33 3.66
C GLN A 294 0.16 1.04 4.17
N ARG A 295 0.30 2.15 4.90
CA ARG A 295 -0.83 2.94 5.39
C ARG A 295 -1.64 3.54 4.24
N THR A 296 -0.99 4.07 3.20
CA THR A 296 -1.67 4.64 2.04
C THR A 296 -2.46 3.57 1.28
N VAL A 297 -1.87 2.40 1.05
CA VAL A 297 -2.57 1.26 0.41
C VAL A 297 -3.77 0.81 1.24
N GLN A 298 -3.65 0.75 2.57
CA GLN A 298 -4.76 0.42 3.48
C GLN A 298 -5.91 1.43 3.38
N ILE A 299 -5.61 2.74 3.36
CA ILE A 299 -6.61 3.80 3.22
C ILE A 299 -7.32 3.70 1.87
N VAL A 300 -6.57 3.54 0.78
CA VAL A 300 -7.15 3.37 -0.57
C VAL A 300 -8.04 2.14 -0.64
N ALA A 301 -7.60 1.01 -0.09
CA ALA A 301 -8.39 -0.22 -0.03
C ALA A 301 -9.70 -0.01 0.75
N LEU A 302 -9.66 0.66 1.90
CA LEU A 302 -10.84 0.99 2.70
C LEU A 302 -11.84 1.88 1.93
N VAL A 303 -11.34 2.90 1.22
CA VAL A 303 -12.17 3.78 0.39
C VAL A 303 -12.83 3.01 -0.76
N VAL A 304 -12.09 2.17 -1.47
CA VAL A 304 -12.63 1.31 -2.54
C VAL A 304 -13.70 0.36 -2.00
N LEU A 305 -13.46 -0.25 -0.85
CA LEU A 305 -14.39 -1.18 -0.20
C LEU A 305 -15.67 -0.46 0.26
N SER A 306 -15.55 0.77 0.78
CA SER A 306 -16.70 1.59 1.18
C SER A 306 -17.57 2.00 -0.03
N ILE A 307 -16.95 2.36 -1.14
CA ILE A 307 -17.66 2.67 -2.40
C ILE A 307 -18.39 1.41 -2.91
N ALA A 308 -17.72 0.26 -2.93
CA ALA A 308 -18.32 -1.00 -3.34
C ALA A 308 -19.52 -1.40 -2.46
N ALA A 309 -19.38 -1.26 -1.14
CA ALA A 309 -20.48 -1.51 -0.18
C ALA A 309 -21.66 -0.56 -0.41
N MET A 310 -21.40 0.72 -0.65
CA MET A 310 -22.43 1.74 -0.93
C MET A 310 -23.21 1.40 -2.22
N VAL A 311 -22.49 0.99 -3.28
CA VAL A 311 -23.10 0.56 -4.55
C VAL A 311 -23.97 -0.68 -4.33
N LEU A 312 -23.46 -1.68 -3.59
CA LEU A 312 -24.21 -2.89 -3.26
C LEU A 312 -25.50 -2.58 -2.48
N LEU A 313 -25.41 -1.73 -1.46
CA LEU A 313 -26.59 -1.28 -0.69
C LEU A 313 -27.60 -0.55 -1.57
N MET A 314 -27.14 0.30 -2.50
CA MET A 314 -28.01 1.02 -3.43
C MET A 314 -28.74 0.03 -4.38
N VAL A 315 -28.04 -0.97 -4.91
CA VAL A 315 -28.63 -2.01 -5.77
C VAL A 315 -29.65 -2.84 -4.99
N MET A 316 -29.31 -3.26 -3.77
CA MET A 316 -30.22 -4.02 -2.89
C MET A 316 -31.46 -3.18 -2.51
N HIS A 317 -31.30 -1.91 -2.17
CA HIS A 317 -32.42 -1.03 -1.86
C HIS A 317 -33.35 -0.84 -3.05
N ARG A 318 -32.81 -0.61 -4.25
CA ARG A 318 -33.61 -0.53 -5.50
C ARG A 318 -34.33 -1.85 -5.81
N GLY A 319 -33.68 -2.99 -5.60
CA GLY A 319 -34.29 -4.30 -5.75
C GLY A 319 -35.49 -4.51 -4.80
N ARG A 320 -35.31 -4.20 -3.51
CA ARG A 320 -36.36 -4.32 -2.49
C ARG A 320 -37.54 -3.38 -2.76
N THR A 321 -37.31 -2.16 -3.19
CA THR A 321 -38.41 -1.21 -3.53
C THR A 321 -39.18 -1.64 -4.75
N LYS A 322 -38.53 -2.22 -5.77
CA LYS A 322 -39.17 -2.77 -6.97
C LYS A 322 -40.05 -3.97 -6.60
N LEU A 323 -39.53 -4.88 -5.78
CA LEU A 323 -40.28 -6.07 -5.32
C LEU A 323 -41.52 -5.67 -4.48
N ARG A 324 -41.36 -4.71 -3.56
CA ARG A 324 -42.48 -4.19 -2.75
C ARG A 324 -43.58 -3.59 -3.64
N ARG A 325 -43.22 -2.78 -4.66
CA ARG A 325 -44.20 -2.18 -5.58
C ARG A 325 -44.97 -3.24 -6.39
N GLN A 326 -44.28 -4.29 -6.84
CA GLN A 326 -44.92 -5.40 -7.54
C GLN A 326 -45.88 -6.17 -6.65
N ASN A 327 -45.50 -6.52 -5.43
CA ASN A 327 -46.34 -7.20 -4.46
C ASN A 327 -47.57 -6.35 -4.06
N THR A 328 -47.40 -5.04 -3.88
CA THR A 328 -48.55 -4.16 -3.57
C THR A 328 -49.54 -4.08 -4.74
N ALA A 329 -49.08 -4.04 -5.98
CA ALA A 329 -49.94 -4.00 -7.15
C ALA A 329 -50.74 -5.31 -7.32
N ILE A 330 -50.10 -6.45 -7.03
CA ILE A 330 -50.76 -7.75 -7.04
C ILE A 330 -51.83 -7.85 -5.94
N LEU A 331 -51.47 -7.47 -4.72
CA LEU A 331 -52.40 -7.44 -3.56
C LEU A 331 -53.61 -6.54 -3.81
N TYR A 332 -53.37 -5.33 -4.37
CA TYR A 332 -54.46 -4.41 -4.70
C TYR A 332 -55.41 -5.00 -5.73
N ARG A 333 -54.87 -5.62 -6.80
CA ARG A 333 -55.69 -6.30 -7.83
C ARG A 333 -56.52 -7.45 -7.25
N ASP A 334 -55.92 -8.26 -6.38
CA ASP A 334 -56.59 -9.42 -5.79
C ASP A 334 -57.71 -8.99 -4.84
N VAL A 335 -57.48 -7.99 -3.99
CA VAL A 335 -58.50 -7.43 -3.08
C VAL A 335 -59.62 -6.77 -3.85
N LEU A 336 -59.31 -6.05 -4.94
CA LEU A 336 -60.33 -5.40 -5.79
C LEU A 336 -61.20 -6.43 -6.48
N PHE A 337 -60.58 -7.49 -7.03
CA PHE A 337 -61.28 -8.57 -7.67
C PHE A 337 -62.15 -9.36 -6.70
N GLU A 338 -61.68 -9.63 -5.49
CA GLU A 338 -62.47 -10.28 -4.43
C GLU A 338 -63.70 -9.45 -4.00
N LYS A 339 -63.49 -8.13 -3.82
CA LYS A 339 -64.59 -7.22 -3.45
C LYS A 339 -65.65 -7.08 -4.55
N LEU A 340 -65.20 -6.98 -5.81
CA LEU A 340 -66.11 -6.93 -6.96
C LEU A 340 -66.93 -8.24 -7.09
N SER A 341 -66.25 -9.37 -6.97
CA SER A 341 -66.91 -10.68 -7.13
C SER A 341 -67.89 -11.00 -6.00
N GLN A 342 -67.76 -10.38 -4.82
CA GLN A 342 -68.72 -10.55 -3.71
C GLN A 342 -70.04 -9.85 -3.95
N ASN A 343 -70.06 -8.75 -4.71
CA ASN A 343 -71.21 -7.84 -4.90
C ASN A 343 -71.93 -8.04 -6.25
N VAL A 344 -71.43 -8.94 -7.10
CA VAL A 344 -72.10 -9.26 -8.41
C VAL A 344 -72.88 -10.53 -8.30
N ASP A 345 -73.98 -10.60 -9.04
CA ASP A 345 -74.83 -11.81 -9.11
C ASP A 345 -74.29 -12.83 -10.14
N ASP A 346 -73.06 -12.76 -10.52
CA ASP A 346 -72.33 -13.71 -11.34
C ASP A 346 -71.29 -14.49 -10.52
N VAL A 347 -71.24 -15.81 -10.72
CA VAL A 347 -70.18 -16.66 -10.15
C VAL A 347 -69.12 -16.91 -11.20
N PHE A 348 -67.86 -16.59 -10.83
CA PHE A 348 -66.71 -16.81 -11.70
C PHE A 348 -65.87 -18.00 -11.24
N LEU A 349 -65.57 -18.91 -12.20
CA LEU A 349 -64.75 -20.09 -11.97
C LEU A 349 -63.59 -20.13 -12.98
N LEU A 350 -62.40 -20.48 -12.54
CA LEU A 350 -61.27 -20.82 -13.39
C LEU A 350 -60.94 -22.31 -13.17
N LEU A 351 -61.11 -23.11 -14.19
CA LEU A 351 -60.91 -24.55 -14.13
C LEU A 351 -59.63 -24.94 -14.89
N ASP A 352 -58.89 -25.88 -14.32
CA ASP A 352 -57.80 -26.53 -15.03
C ASP A 352 -58.38 -27.65 -15.89
N ALA A 353 -58.28 -27.49 -17.22
CA ALA A 353 -58.83 -28.45 -18.18
C ALA A 353 -58.23 -29.85 -18.03
N GLN A 354 -57.01 -30.00 -17.61
CA GLN A 354 -56.28 -31.25 -17.46
C GLN A 354 -56.47 -31.91 -16.08
N LYS A 355 -56.54 -31.09 -15.02
CA LYS A 355 -56.53 -31.60 -13.65
C LYS A 355 -57.91 -31.77 -13.03
N HIS A 356 -58.97 -31.39 -13.74
CA HIS A 356 -60.36 -31.46 -13.27
C HIS A 356 -60.58 -30.80 -11.89
N ARG A 357 -59.87 -29.66 -11.67
CA ARG A 357 -59.93 -28.94 -10.41
C ARG A 357 -60.11 -27.43 -10.67
N ALA A 358 -60.75 -26.72 -9.75
CA ALA A 358 -60.87 -25.28 -9.82
C ALA A 358 -59.65 -24.59 -9.22
N ASP A 359 -58.93 -23.78 -10.03
CA ASP A 359 -57.86 -22.95 -9.59
C ASP A 359 -58.37 -21.67 -8.91
N TYR A 360 -59.53 -21.18 -9.35
CA TYR A 360 -60.23 -20.06 -8.73
C TYR A 360 -61.71 -20.32 -8.67
N VAL A 361 -62.36 -19.91 -7.59
CA VAL A 361 -63.80 -19.92 -7.37
C VAL A 361 -64.18 -18.63 -6.69
N SER A 362 -65.13 -17.86 -7.25
CA SER A 362 -65.49 -16.56 -6.63
C SER A 362 -66.27 -16.81 -5.31
N PRO A 363 -66.03 -15.93 -4.32
CA PRO A 363 -66.59 -16.11 -2.97
C PRO A 363 -68.14 -16.12 -2.91
N ASN A 364 -68.80 -15.44 -3.84
CA ASN A 364 -70.27 -15.39 -3.93
C ASN A 364 -70.92 -16.69 -4.28
N ILE A 365 -70.17 -17.74 -4.61
CA ILE A 365 -70.74 -19.09 -4.88
C ILE A 365 -71.54 -19.65 -3.68
N GLU A 366 -71.10 -19.30 -2.46
CA GLU A 366 -71.83 -19.72 -1.24
C GLU A 366 -73.19 -19.04 -1.12
N ARG A 367 -73.28 -17.77 -1.52
CA ARG A 367 -74.51 -17.00 -1.51
C ARG A 367 -75.47 -17.41 -2.62
N LEU A 368 -74.95 -17.68 -3.81
CA LEU A 368 -75.76 -17.92 -4.99
C LEU A 368 -76.14 -19.39 -5.18
N LEU A 369 -75.27 -20.33 -4.82
CA LEU A 369 -75.45 -21.76 -5.02
C LEU A 369 -75.55 -22.57 -3.72
N GLY A 370 -75.22 -21.98 -2.56
CA GLY A 370 -75.15 -22.68 -1.29
C GLY A 370 -73.98 -23.66 -1.16
N LEU A 371 -73.07 -23.69 -2.13
CA LEU A 371 -71.85 -24.53 -2.16
C LEU A 371 -70.70 -23.88 -1.47
N THR A 372 -69.92 -24.60 -0.65
CA THR A 372 -68.72 -24.05 0.00
C THR A 372 -67.56 -23.97 -0.97
N LEU A 373 -66.78 -22.91 -0.91
CA LEU A 373 -65.53 -22.70 -1.69
C LEU A 373 -64.56 -23.91 -1.65
N LYS A 374 -64.49 -24.57 -0.48
CA LYS A 374 -63.61 -25.73 -0.28
C LYS A 374 -64.12 -26.97 -1.02
N SER A 375 -65.45 -27.19 -1.08
CA SER A 375 -66.03 -28.34 -1.77
C SER A 375 -65.84 -28.24 -3.29
N VAL A 376 -66.07 -27.05 -3.86
CA VAL A 376 -65.92 -26.81 -5.30
C VAL A 376 -64.45 -26.86 -5.75
N ARG A 377 -63.57 -26.29 -4.98
CA ARG A 377 -62.13 -26.38 -5.29
C ARG A 377 -61.58 -27.80 -5.23
N LYS A 378 -62.09 -28.62 -4.29
CA LYS A 378 -61.59 -29.99 -4.11
C LYS A 378 -62.19 -30.95 -5.14
N ASN A 379 -63.39 -30.73 -5.54
CA ASN A 379 -64.06 -31.60 -6.47
C ASN A 379 -64.99 -30.80 -7.41
N ILE A 380 -64.61 -30.67 -8.68
CA ILE A 380 -65.43 -30.03 -9.72
C ILE A 380 -66.75 -30.83 -9.96
N GLY A 381 -66.80 -32.09 -9.57
CA GLY A 381 -68.02 -32.90 -9.65
C GLY A 381 -69.19 -32.32 -8.89
N THR A 382 -68.99 -31.42 -7.90
CA THR A 382 -70.08 -30.68 -7.27
C THR A 382 -70.80 -29.73 -8.24
N LEU A 383 -70.14 -29.34 -9.34
CA LEU A 383 -70.69 -28.54 -10.42
C LEU A 383 -71.45 -29.37 -11.42
N ALA A 384 -71.46 -30.71 -11.27
CA ALA A 384 -72.30 -31.60 -12.07
C ALA A 384 -73.81 -31.37 -11.85
N LEU A 385 -74.17 -30.66 -10.81
CA LEU A 385 -75.48 -30.15 -10.52
C LEU A 385 -75.95 -29.02 -11.47
N LEU A 386 -75.00 -28.41 -12.21
CA LEU A 386 -75.26 -27.36 -13.21
C LEU A 386 -75.52 -27.97 -14.60
N HIS A 387 -76.44 -28.92 -14.67
CA HIS A 387 -76.87 -29.54 -15.96
C HIS A 387 -78.00 -28.77 -16.61
N PRO A 388 -78.03 -28.66 -17.93
CA PRO A 388 -79.26 -28.24 -18.64
C PRO A 388 -80.42 -29.11 -18.21
N ALA A 389 -81.61 -28.52 -17.98
CA ALA A 389 -82.80 -29.22 -17.49
C ALA A 389 -83.22 -30.43 -18.40
N ASP A 390 -82.84 -30.41 -19.67
CA ASP A 390 -83.20 -31.42 -20.68
C ASP A 390 -82.22 -32.59 -20.82
N SER A 391 -81.07 -32.61 -20.07
CA SER A 391 -80.08 -33.66 -20.27
C SER A 391 -79.27 -33.97 -19.01
N PRO A 392 -79.75 -34.72 -18.07
CA PRO A 392 -79.02 -35.12 -16.88
C PRO A 392 -77.80 -35.96 -17.26
N GLY A 393 -76.61 -35.52 -16.87
CA GLY A 393 -75.35 -36.26 -17.04
C GLY A 393 -74.33 -35.67 -18.02
N ARG A 394 -74.59 -34.53 -18.66
CA ARG A 394 -73.73 -33.98 -19.75
C ARG A 394 -72.80 -32.80 -19.41
N THR A 395 -72.62 -32.35 -18.17
CA THR A 395 -71.79 -31.22 -17.87
C THR A 395 -70.31 -31.47 -18.25
N LYS A 396 -69.87 -32.71 -18.14
CA LYS A 396 -68.47 -33.08 -18.53
C LYS A 396 -68.25 -32.90 -20.05
N ASN A 397 -69.34 -33.21 -20.85
CA ASN A 397 -69.27 -33.08 -22.30
C ASN A 397 -69.30 -31.62 -22.82
N TYR A 398 -69.87 -30.66 -22.07
CA TYR A 398 -69.89 -29.25 -22.48
C TYR A 398 -68.55 -28.56 -22.35
N LEU A 399 -67.71 -29.04 -21.44
CA LEU A 399 -66.35 -28.53 -21.26
C LEU A 399 -65.27 -29.34 -22.02
N GLU A 400 -65.58 -30.62 -22.32
CA GLU A 400 -64.74 -31.49 -23.14
C GLU A 400 -64.63 -30.93 -24.55
N GLY A 401 -63.42 -30.77 -25.07
CA GLY A 401 -63.14 -30.25 -26.42
C GLY A 401 -63.35 -28.75 -26.57
N LEU A 402 -63.47 -27.97 -25.48
CA LEU A 402 -63.47 -26.51 -25.51
C LEU A 402 -62.07 -26.06 -25.71
N ALA A 403 -61.72 -25.61 -26.91
CA ALA A 403 -60.36 -25.11 -27.26
C ALA A 403 -60.18 -23.66 -26.83
N CYS A 404 -58.91 -23.18 -26.85
CA CYS A 404 -58.59 -21.78 -26.57
C CYS A 404 -59.27 -20.87 -27.61
N GLY A 405 -60.06 -19.92 -27.15
CA GLY A 405 -60.86 -19.02 -27.98
C GLY A 405 -62.25 -19.42 -28.24
N ASP A 406 -62.66 -20.68 -27.91
CA ASP A 406 -64.04 -21.16 -28.04
C ASP A 406 -64.91 -20.66 -26.88
N GLN A 407 -66.16 -20.39 -27.16
CA GLN A 407 -67.19 -20.03 -26.18
C GLN A 407 -68.42 -20.90 -26.36
N ARG A 408 -69.03 -21.35 -25.27
CA ARG A 408 -70.27 -22.05 -25.22
C ARG A 408 -71.16 -21.47 -24.14
N GLU A 409 -72.48 -21.45 -24.43
CA GLU A 409 -73.48 -20.85 -23.54
C GLU A 409 -74.62 -21.79 -23.38
N TRP A 410 -75.24 -21.88 -22.17
CA TRP A 410 -76.42 -22.64 -21.89
C TRP A 410 -77.10 -22.11 -20.65
N ASP A 411 -78.39 -22.35 -20.55
CA ASP A 411 -79.19 -22.09 -19.35
C ASP A 411 -79.35 -23.36 -18.52
N THR A 412 -79.36 -23.28 -17.22
CA THR A 412 -79.49 -24.39 -16.30
C THR A 412 -80.31 -24.01 -15.07
N GLU A 413 -81.10 -24.90 -14.58
CA GLU A 413 -81.80 -24.76 -13.31
C GLU A 413 -80.91 -25.40 -12.21
N PHE A 414 -80.84 -24.75 -11.07
CA PHE A 414 -80.07 -25.20 -9.91
C PHE A 414 -80.85 -25.03 -8.61
N VAL A 415 -80.91 -26.10 -7.80
CA VAL A 415 -81.56 -26.05 -6.49
C VAL A 415 -80.51 -25.63 -5.49
N HIS A 416 -80.65 -24.47 -4.87
CA HIS A 416 -79.74 -23.91 -3.88
C HIS A 416 -79.56 -24.89 -2.72
N GLN A 417 -78.29 -25.33 -2.47
CA GLN A 417 -78.02 -26.48 -1.58
C GLN A 417 -78.37 -26.26 -0.11
N LYS A 418 -78.50 -25.03 0.36
CA LYS A 418 -78.88 -24.72 1.75
C LYS A 418 -80.33 -24.32 1.95
N THR A 419 -80.96 -23.66 0.95
CA THR A 419 -82.38 -23.15 1.07
C THR A 419 -83.41 -23.96 0.34
N GLY A 420 -83.00 -24.80 -0.61
CA GLY A 420 -83.92 -25.55 -1.44
C GLY A 420 -84.62 -24.70 -2.51
N GLU A 421 -84.26 -23.44 -2.71
CA GLU A 421 -84.79 -22.56 -3.72
C GLU A 421 -84.35 -22.96 -5.14
N HIS A 422 -85.24 -22.90 -6.08
CA HIS A 422 -84.98 -23.12 -7.52
C HIS A 422 -84.46 -21.81 -8.11
N ARG A 423 -83.27 -21.83 -8.68
CA ARG A 423 -82.58 -20.68 -9.30
C ARG A 423 -82.18 -21.02 -10.74
N TRP A 424 -82.28 -20.04 -11.61
CA TRP A 424 -81.93 -20.18 -13.01
C TRP A 424 -80.65 -19.44 -13.31
N PHE A 425 -79.68 -20.15 -13.90
CA PHE A 425 -78.36 -19.58 -14.25
C PHE A 425 -78.15 -19.67 -15.76
N HIS A 426 -77.69 -18.53 -16.32
CA HIS A 426 -77.07 -18.52 -17.63
C HIS A 426 -75.57 -18.79 -17.47
N VAL A 427 -75.06 -19.84 -18.09
CA VAL A 427 -73.67 -20.28 -17.98
C VAL A 427 -72.93 -19.96 -19.28
N VAL A 428 -71.83 -19.23 -19.18
CA VAL A 428 -70.90 -18.95 -20.27
C VAL A 428 -69.58 -19.62 -19.95
N ALA A 429 -69.14 -20.55 -20.80
CA ALA A 429 -67.84 -21.23 -20.68
C ALA A 429 -66.93 -20.78 -21.82
N MET A 430 -65.73 -20.32 -21.48
CA MET A 430 -64.72 -19.86 -22.43
C MET A 430 -63.40 -20.62 -22.23
N GLY A 431 -62.85 -21.11 -23.35
CA GLY A 431 -61.46 -21.63 -23.33
C GLY A 431 -60.40 -20.47 -23.38
N SER A 432 -59.46 -20.47 -22.48
CA SER A 432 -58.41 -19.49 -22.45
C SER A 432 -57.05 -20.14 -22.17
N GLU A 433 -55.97 -19.53 -22.60
CA GLU A 433 -54.63 -19.97 -22.29
C GLU A 433 -54.04 -19.08 -21.18
N VAL A 434 -53.67 -19.68 -20.06
CA VAL A 434 -53.05 -19.00 -18.93
C VAL A 434 -51.77 -19.76 -18.59
N GLU A 435 -50.63 -19.06 -18.66
CA GLU A 435 -49.28 -19.63 -18.40
C GLU A 435 -48.98 -20.91 -19.25
N GLY A 436 -49.36 -20.89 -20.54
CA GLY A 436 -49.12 -22.01 -21.46
C GLY A 436 -50.00 -23.25 -21.20
N LYS A 437 -51.06 -23.11 -20.37
CA LYS A 437 -52.01 -24.18 -20.07
C LYS A 437 -53.41 -23.77 -20.45
N THR A 438 -54.15 -24.69 -21.03
CA THR A 438 -55.59 -24.48 -21.33
C THR A 438 -56.37 -24.44 -20.04
N LYS A 439 -57.04 -23.34 -19.79
CA LYS A 439 -57.97 -23.12 -18.67
C LYS A 439 -59.35 -22.83 -19.19
N HIS A 440 -60.37 -23.30 -18.49
CA HIS A 440 -61.73 -22.95 -18.78
C HIS A 440 -62.26 -21.92 -17.79
N ILE A 441 -62.76 -20.79 -18.31
CA ILE A 441 -63.34 -19.71 -17.51
C ILE A 441 -64.87 -19.94 -17.61
N LEU A 442 -65.57 -20.12 -16.48
CA LEU A 442 -66.95 -20.16 -16.40
C LEU A 442 -67.51 -18.95 -15.68
N VAL A 443 -68.56 -18.38 -16.26
CA VAL A 443 -69.38 -17.31 -15.67
C VAL A 443 -70.80 -17.83 -15.56
N LEU A 444 -71.33 -17.83 -14.35
CA LEU A 444 -72.70 -18.25 -14.06
C LEU A 444 -73.45 -17.00 -13.59
N SER A 445 -74.32 -16.49 -14.44
CA SER A 445 -75.19 -15.32 -14.16
C SER A 445 -76.54 -15.74 -13.65
N ASP A 446 -76.97 -15.25 -12.48
CA ASP A 446 -78.26 -15.55 -11.90
C ASP A 446 -79.36 -14.79 -12.71
N ARG A 447 -80.24 -15.55 -13.35
CA ARG A 447 -81.36 -15.04 -14.14
C ARG A 447 -82.69 -15.41 -13.53
N THR A 448 -82.75 -15.75 -12.26
CA THR A 448 -83.93 -16.18 -11.56
C THR A 448 -85.03 -15.11 -11.60
N ALA A 449 -84.68 -13.84 -11.40
CA ALA A 449 -85.60 -12.72 -11.42
C ALA A 449 -86.23 -12.51 -12.83
N ASP A 450 -85.42 -12.71 -13.89
CA ASP A 450 -85.91 -12.52 -15.29
C ASP A 450 -86.94 -13.62 -15.76
N ARG A 451 -86.96 -14.77 -15.12
CA ARG A 451 -87.89 -15.86 -15.43
C ARG A 451 -89.10 -15.94 -14.51
N GLN A 452 -89.11 -15.26 -13.40
CA GLN A 452 -90.26 -15.18 -12.48
C GLN A 452 -91.16 -13.96 -12.75
N ALA A 453 -90.75 -13.02 -13.58
CA ALA A 453 -91.52 -11.90 -14.09
C ALA A 453 -92.22 -12.30 -15.40
#